data_e12d8375e33248acd0294da27d650bbd
#
_entry.id   e12d8375e33248acd0294da27d650bbd
#
_cell.length_a   1.000
_cell.length_b   1.000
_cell.length_c   1.000
_cell.angle_alpha   90.00
_cell.angle_beta   90.00
_cell.angle_gamma   90.00
#
_symmetry.space_group_name_H-M   'P 1'
#
loop_
_entity.id
_entity.type
_entity.pdbx_description
1 polymer ?
#
loop_
_entity_poly.entity_id
_entity_poly.type
_entity_poly.pdbx_seq_one_letter_code
_entity_poly.pdbx_strand_id
1 'polypeptide(L)'
;MAVNDFAPFLNTFEGMEPFAGYVDKGFLTDFIGQRIDGKFRVLWGVDPDAVGDAEAQTRLPELADGEGWFEHFNWVAAAREARGSYTMMTLGSCYGGQAVGSYLTLQAINPMPAMLVAVDGVPENMEMTRQHFSNNGIDPNEHWMVEAAMSG
;
A
#
# COMPACT_ATOMS: atom_id res chain seq x y z
N MET A 1 -3.40 24.00 -11.03
CA MET A 1 -2.05 23.85 -10.46
C MET A 1 -1.10 23.55 -11.60
N ALA A 2 -0.05 24.33 -11.77
CA ALA A 2 0.90 24.09 -12.86
C ALA A 2 1.84 22.93 -12.48
N VAL A 3 2.31 22.15 -13.47
CA VAL A 3 3.27 21.03 -13.23
C VAL A 3 4.52 21.49 -12.46
N ASN A 4 4.93 22.75 -12.61
CA ASN A 4 6.06 23.33 -11.88
C ASN A 4 5.88 23.39 -10.35
N ASP A 5 4.64 23.36 -9.84
CA ASP A 5 4.37 23.40 -8.39
C ASP A 5 4.80 22.08 -7.72
N PHE A 6 4.93 20.99 -8.49
CA PHE A 6 5.35 19.68 -8.01
C PHE A 6 6.85 19.39 -8.22
N ALA A 7 7.59 20.28 -8.86
CA ALA A 7 9.02 20.07 -9.15
C ALA A 7 9.85 19.60 -7.93
N PRO A 8 9.64 20.12 -6.69
CA PRO A 8 10.40 19.66 -5.53
C PRO A 8 10.12 18.20 -5.14
N PHE A 9 9.00 17.63 -5.60
CA PHE A 9 8.53 16.31 -5.20
C PHE A 9 8.77 15.23 -6.26
N LEU A 10 9.12 15.61 -7.49
CA LEU A 10 9.29 14.66 -8.60
C LEU A 10 10.40 13.64 -8.37
N ASN A 11 11.40 13.96 -7.53
CA ASN A 11 12.52 13.08 -7.21
C ASN A 11 12.26 12.19 -6.00
N THR A 12 11.02 12.15 -5.48
CA THR A 12 10.70 11.37 -4.26
C THR A 12 11.00 9.89 -4.42
N PHE A 13 10.86 9.34 -5.61
CA PHE A 13 11.14 7.93 -5.92
C PHE A 13 12.60 7.68 -6.37
N GLU A 14 13.46 8.70 -6.39
CA GLU A 14 14.84 8.54 -6.82
C GLU A 14 15.60 7.53 -5.95
N GLY A 15 16.31 6.62 -6.61
CA GLY A 15 17.07 5.55 -5.95
C GLY A 15 16.24 4.35 -5.51
N MET A 16 14.95 4.33 -5.82
CA MET A 16 14.12 3.15 -5.61
C MET A 16 14.11 2.28 -6.87
N GLU A 17 14.12 0.96 -6.65
CA GLU A 17 13.94 -0.01 -7.72
C GLU A 17 12.51 -0.52 -7.68
N PRO A 18 11.76 -0.50 -8.80
CA PRO A 18 10.42 -1.05 -8.84
C PRO A 18 10.47 -2.58 -8.73
N PHE A 19 9.41 -3.16 -8.19
CA PHE A 19 9.30 -4.62 -8.06
C PHE A 19 9.47 -5.31 -9.42
N ALA A 20 10.30 -6.36 -9.39
CA ALA A 20 10.45 -7.31 -10.49
C ALA A 20 10.50 -8.72 -9.90
N GLY A 21 9.62 -9.62 -10.34
CA GLY A 21 9.56 -10.99 -9.84
C GLY A 21 8.26 -11.69 -10.20
N TYR A 22 8.16 -12.94 -9.76
CA TYR A 22 6.98 -13.76 -9.99
C TYR A 22 5.82 -13.34 -9.10
N VAL A 23 4.64 -13.23 -9.67
CA VAL A 23 3.38 -12.95 -8.97
C VAL A 23 2.51 -14.20 -9.02
N ASP A 24 2.16 -14.74 -7.87
CA ASP A 24 1.34 -15.93 -7.77
C ASP A 24 -0.06 -15.75 -8.40
N LYS A 25 -0.64 -16.83 -8.87
CA LYS A 25 -2.00 -16.83 -9.42
C LYS A 25 -3.01 -16.24 -8.43
N GLY A 26 -3.87 -15.37 -8.91
CA GLY A 26 -4.89 -14.70 -8.10
C GLY A 26 -4.39 -13.43 -7.39
N PHE A 27 -3.12 -13.07 -7.53
CA PHE A 27 -2.55 -11.87 -6.91
C PHE A 27 -2.17 -10.81 -7.93
N LEU A 28 -2.23 -9.56 -7.47
CA LEU A 28 -1.69 -8.37 -8.12
C LEU A 28 -0.50 -7.87 -7.31
N THR A 29 0.30 -7.01 -7.93
CA THR A 29 1.39 -6.32 -7.25
C THR A 29 1.50 -4.87 -7.70
N ASP A 30 2.19 -4.07 -6.90
CA ASP A 30 2.54 -2.68 -7.20
C ASP A 30 4.06 -2.48 -7.24
N PHE A 31 4.51 -1.22 -7.30
CA PHE A 31 5.92 -0.89 -7.43
C PHE A 31 6.79 -1.33 -6.23
N ILE A 32 6.20 -1.51 -5.04
CA ILE A 32 6.91 -1.96 -3.84
C ILE A 32 6.80 -3.48 -3.62
N GLY A 33 6.10 -4.20 -4.48
CA GLY A 33 5.92 -5.64 -4.36
C GLY A 33 4.81 -6.05 -3.40
N GLN A 34 3.84 -5.18 -3.15
CA GLN A 34 2.68 -5.49 -2.32
C GLN A 34 1.91 -6.67 -2.92
N ARG A 35 1.63 -7.69 -2.12
CA ARG A 35 0.90 -8.90 -2.54
C ARG A 35 -0.59 -8.71 -2.30
N ILE A 36 -1.33 -8.28 -3.32
CA ILE A 36 -2.75 -7.90 -3.28
C ILE A 36 -3.59 -9.05 -3.82
N ASP A 37 -4.45 -9.65 -3.01
CA ASP A 37 -5.42 -10.66 -3.49
C ASP A 37 -6.38 -10.00 -4.50
N GLY A 38 -6.48 -10.57 -5.69
CA GLY A 38 -7.35 -10.06 -6.76
C GLY A 38 -8.82 -9.95 -6.33
N LYS A 39 -9.27 -10.79 -5.40
CA LYS A 39 -10.61 -10.72 -4.83
C LYS A 39 -10.92 -9.39 -4.14
N PHE A 40 -9.93 -8.71 -3.59
CA PHE A 40 -10.10 -7.39 -2.97
C PHE A 40 -10.40 -6.30 -4.00
N ARG A 41 -10.10 -6.55 -5.27
CA ARG A 41 -10.20 -5.57 -6.35
C ARG A 41 -11.33 -5.87 -7.36
N VAL A 42 -12.22 -6.81 -7.05
CA VAL A 42 -13.35 -7.17 -7.94
C VAL A 42 -14.25 -5.96 -8.24
N LEU A 43 -14.51 -5.10 -7.26
CA LEU A 43 -15.30 -3.88 -7.45
C LEU A 43 -14.62 -2.85 -8.39
N TRP A 44 -13.31 -2.98 -8.62
CA TRP A 44 -12.55 -2.18 -9.59
C TRP A 44 -12.33 -2.92 -10.92
N GLY A 45 -13.10 -3.98 -11.18
CA GLY A 45 -13.09 -4.70 -12.44
C GLY A 45 -11.98 -5.74 -12.59
N VAL A 46 -11.31 -6.11 -11.50
CA VAL A 46 -10.32 -7.21 -11.53
C VAL A 46 -11.03 -8.55 -11.54
N ASP A 47 -10.64 -9.41 -12.46
CA ASP A 47 -10.99 -10.83 -12.45
C ASP A 47 -9.89 -11.61 -11.71
N PRO A 48 -10.14 -12.13 -10.50
CA PRO A 48 -9.12 -12.80 -9.72
C PRO A 48 -8.59 -14.10 -10.35
N ASP A 49 -9.35 -14.70 -11.25
CA ASP A 49 -8.91 -15.91 -11.98
C ASP A 49 -7.99 -15.58 -13.16
N ALA A 50 -7.98 -14.33 -13.61
CA ALA A 50 -7.22 -13.86 -14.76
C ALA A 50 -5.93 -13.11 -14.40
N VAL A 51 -5.62 -12.91 -13.11
CA VAL A 51 -4.44 -12.15 -12.67
C VAL A 51 -3.38 -13.04 -12.02
N GLY A 52 -2.13 -12.57 -12.09
CA GLY A 52 -0.96 -13.29 -11.57
C GLY A 52 -0.54 -14.47 -12.46
N ASP A 53 0.17 -15.43 -11.86
CA ASP A 53 0.76 -16.62 -12.50
C ASP A 53 1.78 -16.26 -13.60
N ALA A 54 2.54 -15.17 -13.39
CA ALA A 54 3.52 -14.67 -14.34
C ALA A 54 4.63 -13.84 -13.68
N GLU A 55 5.75 -13.73 -14.38
CA GLU A 55 6.75 -12.69 -14.09
C GLU A 55 6.15 -11.31 -14.34
N ALA A 56 6.33 -10.43 -13.39
CA ALA A 56 5.92 -9.04 -13.48
C ALA A 56 7.13 -8.12 -13.31
N GLN A 57 7.14 -7.06 -14.09
CA GLN A 57 8.03 -5.93 -13.88
C GLN A 57 7.16 -4.68 -13.78
N THR A 58 7.14 -4.09 -12.61
CA THR A 58 6.37 -2.88 -12.36
C THR A 58 7.18 -1.64 -12.79
N ARG A 59 6.63 -0.47 -12.61
CA ARG A 59 7.34 0.80 -12.78
C ARG A 59 7.17 1.68 -11.54
N LEU A 60 8.07 2.60 -11.35
CA LEU A 60 7.89 3.63 -10.32
C LEU A 60 6.68 4.51 -10.65
N PRO A 61 5.95 5.01 -9.63
CA PRO A 61 4.83 5.91 -9.84
C PRO A 61 5.24 7.19 -10.56
N GLU A 62 4.40 7.65 -11.48
CA GLU A 62 4.57 8.89 -12.22
C GLU A 62 3.43 9.86 -11.93
N LEU A 63 3.68 11.17 -12.03
CA LEU A 63 2.67 12.19 -11.78
C LEU A 63 1.40 12.00 -12.64
N ALA A 64 1.54 11.40 -13.81
CA ALA A 64 0.43 11.04 -14.69
C ALA A 64 -0.53 9.98 -14.10
N ASP A 65 -0.11 9.24 -13.07
CA ASP A 65 -0.97 8.27 -12.38
C ASP A 65 -2.01 8.95 -11.46
N GLY A 66 -1.96 10.27 -11.34
CA GLY A 66 -2.95 11.05 -10.59
C GLY A 66 -2.97 10.71 -9.10
N GLU A 67 -4.13 10.30 -8.58
CA GLU A 67 -4.31 9.97 -7.16
C GLU A 67 -3.32 8.92 -6.67
N GLY A 68 -3.08 7.87 -7.47
CA GLY A 68 -2.13 6.81 -7.13
C GLY A 68 -0.71 7.33 -6.91
N TRP A 69 -0.27 8.33 -7.68
CA TRP A 69 1.03 8.95 -7.47
C TRP A 69 1.11 9.65 -6.10
N PHE A 70 0.05 10.39 -5.71
CA PHE A 70 0.02 11.09 -4.42
C PHE A 70 0.02 10.14 -3.23
N GLU A 71 -0.70 9.03 -3.35
CA GLU A 71 -0.70 7.98 -2.32
C GLU A 71 0.70 7.41 -2.12
N HIS A 72 1.33 6.97 -3.20
CA HIS A 72 2.67 6.38 -3.18
C HIS A 72 3.74 7.41 -2.78
N PHE A 73 3.60 8.66 -3.22
CA PHE A 73 4.44 9.76 -2.78
C PHE A 73 4.43 9.90 -1.26
N ASN A 74 3.24 9.89 -0.65
CA ASN A 74 3.10 10.01 0.80
C ASN A 74 3.78 8.85 1.55
N TRP A 75 3.72 7.62 1.04
CA TRP A 75 4.42 6.49 1.66
C TRP A 75 5.93 6.72 1.68
N VAL A 76 6.50 7.09 0.54
CA VAL A 76 7.95 7.28 0.41
C VAL A 76 8.43 8.49 1.21
N ALA A 77 7.74 9.62 1.13
CA ALA A 77 8.10 10.83 1.85
C ALA A 77 8.05 10.59 3.37
N ALA A 78 6.97 10.01 3.88
CA ALA A 78 6.83 9.70 5.30
C ALA A 78 7.89 8.70 5.78
N ALA A 79 8.17 7.65 5.00
CA ALA A 79 9.17 6.65 5.35
C ALA A 79 10.59 7.25 5.39
N ARG A 80 10.95 8.15 4.47
CA ARG A 80 12.26 8.83 4.44
C ARG A 80 12.45 9.77 5.63
N GLU A 81 11.39 10.42 6.08
CA GLU A 81 11.43 11.38 7.19
C GLU A 81 11.30 10.73 8.57
N ALA A 82 10.81 9.50 8.66
CA ALA A 82 10.58 8.79 9.92
C ALA A 82 11.86 8.65 10.76
N ARG A 83 11.74 8.77 12.08
CA ARG A 83 12.85 8.62 13.03
C ARG A 83 12.38 7.85 14.27
N GLY A 84 13.11 6.79 14.61
CA GLY A 84 12.90 6.00 15.82
C GLY A 84 11.71 5.05 15.78
N SER A 85 10.53 5.52 15.37
CA SER A 85 9.33 4.70 15.16
C SER A 85 8.44 5.33 14.10
N TYR A 86 7.56 4.53 13.51
CA TYR A 86 6.64 4.95 12.48
C TYR A 86 5.20 4.56 12.87
N THR A 87 4.26 5.46 12.68
CA THR A 87 2.83 5.15 12.85
C THR A 87 2.07 5.58 11.60
N MET A 88 1.35 4.66 11.00
CA MET A 88 0.44 4.90 9.89
C MET A 88 -0.99 4.62 10.31
N MET A 89 -1.90 5.57 10.07
CA MET A 89 -3.33 5.38 10.30
C MET A 89 -4.08 5.55 8.98
N THR A 90 -4.94 4.59 8.67
CA THR A 90 -5.89 4.65 7.56
C THR A 90 -7.32 4.70 8.07
N LEU A 91 -8.06 5.71 7.66
CA LEU A 91 -9.49 5.88 7.95
C LEU A 91 -10.28 5.50 6.70
N GLY A 92 -11.16 4.50 6.80
CA GLY A 92 -11.76 3.84 5.64
C GLY A 92 -10.72 2.95 4.95
N SER A 93 -10.22 1.95 5.69
CA SER A 93 -9.05 1.17 5.24
C SER A 93 -9.34 0.25 4.05
N CYS A 94 -10.62 -0.02 3.75
CA CYS A 94 -11.03 -0.97 2.73
C CYS A 94 -10.34 -2.33 2.96
N TYR A 95 -9.47 -2.78 2.06
CA TYR A 95 -8.65 -3.99 2.24
C TYR A 95 -7.25 -3.72 2.85
N GLY A 96 -7.01 -2.50 3.34
CA GLY A 96 -5.75 -2.15 4.02
C GLY A 96 -4.57 -1.84 3.09
N GLY A 97 -4.82 -1.59 1.80
CA GLY A 97 -3.76 -1.37 0.81
C GLY A 97 -2.79 -0.25 1.16
N GLN A 98 -3.30 0.87 1.68
CA GLN A 98 -2.48 2.01 2.10
C GLN A 98 -1.57 1.66 3.29
N ALA A 99 -2.09 0.93 4.28
CA ALA A 99 -1.31 0.55 5.45
C ALA A 99 -0.18 -0.42 5.08
N VAL A 100 -0.49 -1.45 4.28
CA VAL A 100 0.49 -2.44 3.82
C VAL A 100 1.54 -1.82 2.92
N GLY A 101 1.14 -1.03 1.91
CA GLY A 101 2.08 -0.37 0.99
C GLY A 101 3.02 0.60 1.71
N SER A 102 2.50 1.39 2.65
CA SER A 102 3.28 2.28 3.49
C SER A 102 4.30 1.50 4.37
N TYR A 103 3.88 0.39 4.98
CA TYR A 103 4.76 -0.47 5.77
C TYR A 103 5.88 -1.09 4.94
N LEU A 104 5.55 -1.67 3.78
CA LEU A 104 6.55 -2.28 2.90
C LEU A 104 7.54 -1.23 2.39
N THR A 105 7.06 -0.03 2.06
CA THR A 105 7.91 1.10 1.69
C THR A 105 8.86 1.48 2.82
N LEU A 106 8.36 1.58 4.05
CA LEU A 106 9.19 1.86 5.22
C LEU A 106 10.28 0.79 5.40
N GLN A 107 9.92 -0.49 5.34
CA GLN A 107 10.87 -1.59 5.53
C GLN A 107 11.93 -1.63 4.40
N ALA A 108 11.56 -1.21 3.19
CA ALA A 108 12.49 -1.18 2.06
C ALA A 108 13.55 -0.05 2.15
N ILE A 109 13.16 1.14 2.63
CA ILE A 109 14.03 2.34 2.53
C ILE A 109 14.55 2.87 3.87
N ASN A 110 13.85 2.60 4.97
CA ASN A 110 14.20 3.10 6.31
C ASN A 110 13.62 2.17 7.40
N PRO A 111 14.08 0.90 7.48
CA PRO A 111 13.48 -0.11 8.35
C PRO A 111 13.54 0.29 9.82
N MET A 112 12.39 0.29 10.47
CA MET A 112 12.23 0.59 11.89
C MET A 112 10.94 -0.01 12.45
N PRO A 113 10.74 -0.04 13.79
CA PRO A 113 9.48 -0.42 14.39
C PRO A 113 8.31 0.43 13.88
N ALA A 114 7.22 -0.22 13.53
CA ALA A 114 6.04 0.44 12.99
C ALA A 114 4.76 -0.04 13.66
N MET A 115 3.83 0.91 13.87
CA MET A 115 2.45 0.64 14.27
C MET A 115 1.53 1.02 13.12
N LEU A 116 0.73 0.07 12.67
CA LEU A 116 -0.33 0.31 11.69
C LEU A 116 -1.68 0.35 12.39
N VAL A 117 -2.48 1.34 12.05
CA VAL A 117 -3.84 1.51 12.57
C VAL A 117 -4.79 1.52 11.38
N ALA A 118 -5.56 0.46 11.23
CA ALA A 118 -6.57 0.35 10.18
C ALA A 118 -7.96 0.52 10.79
N VAL A 119 -8.73 1.48 10.28
CA VAL A 119 -10.09 1.78 10.75
C VAL A 119 -11.05 1.64 9.59
N ASP A 120 -12.09 0.82 9.74
CA ASP A 120 -13.18 0.70 8.78
C ASP A 120 -14.47 0.32 9.52
N GLY A 121 -15.60 0.82 9.02
CA GLY A 121 -16.92 0.52 9.59
C GLY A 121 -17.58 -0.70 8.97
N VAL A 122 -16.96 -1.33 7.99
CA VAL A 122 -17.48 -2.51 7.29
C VAL A 122 -16.70 -3.75 7.73
N PRO A 123 -17.33 -4.72 8.42
CA PRO A 123 -16.64 -5.90 8.93
C PRO A 123 -15.89 -6.69 7.85
N GLU A 124 -16.46 -6.80 6.66
CA GLU A 124 -15.84 -7.48 5.52
C GLU A 124 -14.53 -6.80 5.07
N ASN A 125 -14.47 -5.48 5.13
CA ASN A 125 -13.26 -4.72 4.84
C ASN A 125 -12.17 -5.00 5.88
N MET A 126 -12.55 -5.08 7.16
CA MET A 126 -11.62 -5.42 8.23
C MET A 126 -11.06 -6.84 8.10
N GLU A 127 -11.89 -7.79 7.66
CA GLU A 127 -11.42 -9.15 7.38
C GLU A 127 -10.44 -9.16 6.19
N MET A 128 -10.76 -8.45 5.10
CA MET A 128 -9.84 -8.29 3.96
C MET A 128 -8.53 -7.63 4.40
N THR A 129 -8.58 -6.63 5.28
CA THR A 129 -7.40 -5.96 5.82
C THR A 129 -6.51 -6.94 6.60
N ARG A 130 -7.07 -7.78 7.48
CA ARG A 130 -6.32 -8.81 8.21
C ARG A 130 -5.65 -9.80 7.24
N GLN A 131 -6.41 -10.27 6.27
CA GLN A 131 -5.89 -11.18 5.25
C GLN A 131 -4.77 -10.53 4.44
N HIS A 132 -4.93 -9.26 4.05
CA HIS A 132 -3.93 -8.52 3.29
C HIS A 132 -2.62 -8.34 4.08
N PHE A 133 -2.71 -8.01 5.37
CA PHE A 133 -1.54 -7.97 6.26
C PHE A 133 -0.82 -9.32 6.24
N SER A 134 -1.55 -10.41 6.50
CA SER A 134 -1.00 -11.77 6.52
C SER A 134 -0.36 -12.17 5.19
N ASN A 135 -0.98 -11.82 4.05
CA ASN A 135 -0.45 -12.09 2.71
C ASN A 135 0.91 -11.40 2.48
N ASN A 136 1.19 -10.32 3.22
CA ASN A 136 2.42 -9.53 3.13
C ASN A 136 3.39 -9.77 4.29
N GLY A 137 3.18 -10.84 5.08
CA GLY A 137 4.06 -11.20 6.20
C GLY A 137 3.95 -10.27 7.41
N ILE A 138 2.85 -9.51 7.51
CA ILE A 138 2.57 -8.61 8.64
C ILE A 138 1.59 -9.34 9.57
N ASP A 139 1.93 -9.51 10.86
CA ASP A 139 0.99 -10.07 11.84
C ASP A 139 -0.08 -9.02 12.21
N PRO A 140 -1.35 -9.21 11.82
CA PRO A 140 -2.39 -8.25 12.15
C PRO A 140 -2.63 -8.07 13.65
N ASN A 141 -2.20 -9.02 14.49
CA ASN A 141 -2.36 -8.94 15.95
C ASN A 141 -1.33 -7.99 16.61
N GLU A 142 -0.26 -7.64 15.90
CA GLU A 142 0.73 -6.66 16.36
C GLU A 142 0.33 -5.22 16.03
N HIS A 143 -0.83 -5.03 15.38
CA HIS A 143 -1.32 -3.74 14.89
C HIS A 143 -2.75 -3.47 15.37
N TRP A 144 -3.23 -2.25 15.19
CA TRP A 144 -4.58 -1.88 15.61
C TRP A 144 -5.57 -2.01 14.45
N MET A 145 -6.51 -2.94 14.60
CA MET A 145 -7.63 -3.18 13.69
C MET A 145 -8.91 -2.70 14.36
N VAL A 146 -9.42 -1.54 13.95
CA VAL A 146 -10.54 -0.86 14.59
C VAL A 146 -11.78 -0.92 13.69
N GLU A 147 -12.76 -1.71 14.10
CA GLU A 147 -14.05 -1.75 13.43
C GLU A 147 -14.94 -0.62 13.96
N ALA A 148 -14.94 0.50 13.27
CA ALA A 148 -15.70 1.67 13.64
C ALA A 148 -16.06 2.52 12.41
N ALA A 149 -17.30 3.01 12.38
CA ALA A 149 -17.72 4.02 11.44
C ALA A 149 -17.35 5.41 11.97
N MET A 150 -16.84 6.26 11.10
CA MET A 150 -16.69 7.68 11.41
C MET A 150 -18.06 8.36 11.35
N SER A 151 -18.58 8.81 12.47
CA SER A 151 -19.79 9.64 12.55
C SER A 151 -19.42 11.10 12.75
N GLY A 152 -20.00 11.98 11.91
CA GLY A 152 -19.93 13.43 12.10
C GLY A 152 -20.87 13.91 13.17
#